data_582637cc680610179cb083b0b068bbf9
#
_entry.id   582637cc680610179cb083b0b068bbf9
#
_cell.length_a   1.000
_cell.length_b   1.000
_cell.length_c   1.000
_cell.angle_alpha   90.00
_cell.angle_beta   90.00
_cell.angle_gamma   90.00
#
_symmetry.space_group_name_H-M   'P 1'
#
loop_
_entity.id
_entity.type
_entity.pdbx_description
1 polymer ?
#
loop_
_entity_poly.entity_id
_entity_poly.type
_entity_poly.pdbx_seq_one_letter_code
_entity_poly.pdbx_strand_id
1 'polypeptide(L)'
;MPSFSRNDVVLVAYPFSDRTGSKVRPAVIVSGPHRSRDLFVVPLTSRADRMVEGEFSLADWRSAGLNMASVVKRGLFTVHESFILKRVGTLGVIDTNQVNESLRSWLVL
;
A
#
# COMPACT_ATOMS: atom_id res chain seq x y z
N MET A 1 -18.11 3.33 -11.84
CA MET A 1 -17.52 2.56 -10.71
C MET A 1 -16.04 2.78 -10.67
N PRO A 2 -15.52 3.26 -9.58
CA PRO A 2 -14.08 3.33 -9.46
C PRO A 2 -13.52 1.91 -9.41
N SER A 3 -12.49 1.68 -10.16
CA SER A 3 -11.79 0.41 -10.09
C SER A 3 -10.36 0.71 -9.68
N PHE A 4 -9.80 -0.22 -8.91
CA PHE A 4 -8.45 -0.07 -8.39
C PHE A 4 -7.56 -1.10 -9.07
N SER A 5 -6.35 -0.69 -9.38
CA SER A 5 -5.40 -1.52 -10.11
C SER A 5 -4.15 -1.74 -9.29
N ARG A 6 -3.42 -2.79 -9.61
CA ARG A 6 -2.13 -3.03 -8.99
C ARG A 6 -1.24 -1.81 -9.15
N ASN A 7 -0.51 -1.47 -8.10
CA ASN A 7 0.41 -0.33 -7.98
C ASN A 7 -0.29 1.00 -7.72
N ASP A 8 -1.61 1.02 -7.60
CA ASP A 8 -2.29 2.23 -7.13
C ASP A 8 -1.95 2.48 -5.67
N VAL A 9 -1.75 3.74 -5.34
CA VAL A 9 -1.57 4.18 -3.96
C VAL A 9 -2.90 4.73 -3.49
N VAL A 10 -3.40 4.17 -2.38
CA VAL A 10 -4.75 4.47 -1.88
C VAL A 10 -4.70 4.82 -0.41
N LEU A 11 -5.75 5.50 0.05
CA LEU A 11 -5.97 5.72 1.48
C LEU A 11 -7.01 4.72 1.96
N VAL A 12 -6.65 3.98 2.98
CA VAL A 12 -7.49 2.91 3.53
C VAL A 12 -7.93 3.29 4.94
N ALA A 13 -9.21 3.12 5.22
CA ALA A 13 -9.75 3.27 6.56
C ALA A 13 -9.74 1.90 7.23
N TYR A 14 -8.81 1.69 8.14
CA TYR A 14 -8.69 0.41 8.85
C TYR A 14 -9.67 0.42 10.02
N PRO A 15 -10.75 -0.36 9.96
CA PRO A 15 -11.83 -0.25 10.95
C PRO A 15 -11.53 -0.86 12.31
N PHE A 16 -10.46 -1.63 12.42
CA PHE A 16 -10.16 -2.37 13.65
C PHE A 16 -8.89 -1.88 14.34
N SER A 17 -8.45 -0.68 14.01
CA SER A 17 -7.12 -0.25 14.46
C SER A 17 -7.07 0.11 15.93
N ASP A 18 -8.14 0.63 16.52
CA ASP A 18 -8.16 0.94 17.94
C ASP A 18 -9.56 1.33 18.40
N ARG A 19 -9.65 1.80 19.65
CA ARG A 19 -10.91 2.16 20.27
C ARG A 19 -11.48 3.49 19.80
N THR A 20 -10.67 4.32 19.18
CA THR A 20 -11.09 5.67 18.80
C THR A 20 -11.67 5.73 17.40
N GLY A 21 -11.80 4.58 16.75
CA GLY A 21 -12.34 4.50 15.41
C GLY A 21 -11.31 4.12 14.39
N SER A 22 -11.64 4.30 13.14
CA SER A 22 -10.74 3.90 12.07
C SER A 22 -9.61 4.89 11.90
N LYS A 23 -8.44 4.36 11.58
CA LYS A 23 -7.30 5.15 11.18
C LYS A 23 -7.19 5.11 9.67
N VAL A 24 -6.87 6.26 9.07
CA VAL A 24 -6.64 6.34 7.64
C VAL A 24 -5.14 6.24 7.39
N ARG A 25 -4.75 5.26 6.56
CA ARG A 25 -3.35 5.01 6.24
C ARG A 25 -3.19 4.79 4.75
N PRO A 26 -2.06 5.22 4.19
CA PRO A 26 -1.78 4.91 2.78
C PRO A 26 -1.31 3.48 2.62
N ALA A 27 -1.60 2.92 1.46
CA ALA A 27 -1.19 1.57 1.12
C ALA A 27 -1.06 1.45 -0.39
N VAL A 28 -0.33 0.41 -0.83
CA VAL A 28 -0.16 0.11 -2.25
C VAL A 28 -0.97 -1.14 -2.56
N ILE A 29 -1.79 -1.07 -3.60
CA ILE A 29 -2.52 -2.23 -4.07
C ILE A 29 -1.56 -3.15 -4.83
N VAL A 30 -1.54 -4.43 -4.45
CA VAL A 30 -0.61 -5.39 -5.04
C VAL A 30 -1.34 -6.57 -5.72
N SER A 31 -2.66 -6.51 -5.80
CA SER A 31 -3.46 -7.52 -6.50
C SER A 31 -4.21 -6.87 -7.65
N GLY A 32 -4.70 -7.72 -8.55
CA GLY A 32 -5.62 -7.26 -9.57
C GLY A 32 -7.05 -7.26 -9.06
N PRO A 33 -7.99 -6.82 -9.90
CA PRO A 33 -9.40 -6.85 -9.53
C PRO A 33 -9.89 -8.29 -9.34
N HIS A 34 -10.83 -8.47 -8.42
CA HIS A 34 -11.41 -9.76 -8.14
C HIS A 34 -12.90 -9.60 -7.88
N ARG A 35 -13.68 -10.64 -8.20
CA ARG A 35 -15.13 -10.57 -8.03
C ARG A 35 -15.55 -10.39 -6.58
N SER A 36 -14.72 -10.79 -5.64
CA SER A 36 -15.02 -10.60 -4.21
C SER A 36 -14.97 -9.14 -3.81
N ARG A 37 -14.33 -8.29 -4.64
CA ARG A 37 -14.06 -6.88 -4.36
C ARG A 37 -13.09 -6.69 -3.19
N ASP A 38 -12.39 -7.75 -2.81
CA ASP A 38 -11.29 -7.67 -1.86
C ASP A 38 -9.99 -7.42 -2.62
N LEU A 39 -9.14 -6.64 -2.03
CA LEU A 39 -7.84 -6.29 -2.60
C LEU A 39 -6.74 -6.60 -1.60
N PHE A 40 -5.59 -6.99 -2.11
CA PHE A 40 -4.41 -7.16 -1.27
C PHE A 40 -3.62 -5.86 -1.31
N VAL A 41 -3.22 -5.39 -0.13
CA VAL A 41 -2.47 -4.15 -0.01
C VAL A 41 -1.26 -4.34 0.87
N VAL A 42 -0.24 -3.53 0.61
CA VAL A 42 0.97 -3.44 1.43
C VAL A 42 0.97 -2.05 2.05
N PRO A 43 1.18 -1.93 3.37
CA PRO A 43 1.06 -0.63 4.03
C PRO A 43 2.25 0.27 3.77
N LEU A 44 1.99 1.57 3.77
CA LEU A 44 3.01 2.60 3.71
C LEU A 44 3.00 3.36 5.04
N THR A 45 4.17 3.86 5.42
CA THR A 45 4.29 4.70 6.61
C THR A 45 5.30 5.80 6.36
N SER A 46 5.12 6.93 7.03
CA SER A 46 6.12 7.99 7.00
C SER A 46 7.22 7.77 8.03
N ARG A 47 7.08 6.76 8.88
CA ARG A 47 8.10 6.44 9.89
C ARG A 47 9.12 5.50 9.30
N ALA A 48 10.39 5.91 9.32
CA ALA A 48 11.49 5.14 8.75
C ALA A 48 12.54 4.81 9.80
N ASP A 49 12.16 4.85 11.07
CA ASP A 49 13.11 4.70 12.17
C ASP A 49 13.62 3.27 12.34
N ARG A 50 12.93 2.29 11.79
CA ARG A 50 13.37 0.90 11.90
C ARG A 50 12.83 0.10 10.71
N MET A 51 13.72 -0.21 9.78
CA MET A 51 13.35 -0.99 8.61
C MET A 51 13.85 -2.41 8.73
N VAL A 52 12.99 -3.36 8.43
CA VAL A 52 13.37 -4.77 8.37
C VAL A 52 13.58 -5.17 6.91
N GLU A 53 14.08 -6.38 6.71
CA GLU A 53 14.45 -6.85 5.38
C GLU A 53 13.30 -6.74 4.38
N GLY A 54 13.59 -6.15 3.23
CA GLY A 54 12.61 -5.96 2.17
C GLY A 54 11.84 -4.65 2.26
N GLU A 55 11.90 -3.96 3.39
CA GLU A 55 11.29 -2.64 3.51
C GLU A 55 12.19 -1.60 2.87
N PHE A 56 11.58 -0.58 2.27
CA PHE A 56 12.39 0.42 1.56
C PHE A 56 11.62 1.74 1.47
N SER A 57 12.38 2.82 1.30
CA SER A 57 11.80 4.14 1.08
C SER A 57 11.42 4.29 -0.38
N LEU A 58 10.24 4.86 -0.64
CA LEU A 58 9.83 5.12 -2.02
C LEU A 58 10.79 6.13 -2.66
N ALA A 59 11.25 5.81 -3.87
CA ALA A 59 12.13 6.69 -4.61
C ALA A 59 11.40 7.92 -5.10
N ASP A 60 10.13 7.78 -5.47
CA ASP A 60 9.34 8.87 -6.02
C ASP A 60 7.97 8.95 -5.37
N TRP A 61 7.98 9.28 -4.09
CA TRP A 61 6.75 9.36 -3.33
C TRP A 61 5.85 10.53 -3.78
N ARG A 62 6.43 11.60 -4.33
CA ARG A 62 5.64 12.74 -4.79
C ARG A 62 4.79 12.38 -6.00
N SER A 63 5.38 11.70 -6.99
CA SER A 63 4.62 11.25 -8.15
C SER A 63 3.56 10.22 -7.77
N ALA A 64 3.77 9.51 -6.68
CA ALA A 64 2.79 8.56 -6.18
C ALA A 64 1.64 9.22 -5.44
N GLY A 65 1.66 10.54 -5.32
CA GLY A 65 0.54 11.28 -4.72
C GLY A 65 0.63 11.46 -3.21
N LEU A 66 1.77 11.15 -2.62
CA LEU A 66 1.94 11.25 -1.18
C LEU A 66 2.46 12.64 -0.79
N ASN A 67 2.17 13.03 0.45
CA ASN A 67 2.55 14.34 0.98
C ASN A 67 3.92 14.35 1.64
N MET A 68 4.46 13.19 1.94
CA MET A 68 5.74 13.10 2.63
C MET A 68 6.43 11.80 2.27
N ALA A 69 7.74 11.77 2.48
CA ALA A 69 8.55 10.59 2.23
C ALA A 69 7.94 9.40 2.97
N SER A 70 7.83 8.28 2.31
CA SER A 70 7.15 7.11 2.83
C SER A 70 7.94 5.86 2.60
N VAL A 71 7.75 4.90 3.50
CA VAL A 71 8.42 3.60 3.49
C VAL A 71 7.39 2.51 3.26
N VAL A 72 7.74 1.55 2.41
CA VAL A 72 6.94 0.34 2.22
C VAL A 72 7.22 -0.59 3.38
N LYS A 73 6.20 -0.91 4.17
CA LYS A 73 6.35 -1.77 5.34
C LYS A 73 6.03 -3.21 5.00
N ARG A 74 6.72 -4.12 5.69
CA ARG A 74 6.43 -5.53 5.51
C ARG A 74 5.06 -5.86 6.09
N GLY A 75 4.15 -6.24 5.21
CA GLY A 75 2.79 -6.59 5.60
C GLY A 75 1.96 -6.80 4.35
N LEU A 76 1.01 -7.71 4.44
CA LEU A 76 0.10 -7.99 3.34
C LEU A 76 -1.28 -8.16 3.94
N PHE A 77 -2.17 -7.25 3.60
CA PHE A 77 -3.51 -7.23 4.18
C PHE A 77 -4.55 -7.37 3.09
N THR A 78 -5.66 -8.01 3.42
CA THR A 78 -6.83 -8.05 2.56
C THR A 78 -7.78 -6.95 3.02
N VAL A 79 -8.19 -6.08 2.11
CA VAL A 79 -9.17 -5.05 2.41
C VAL A 79 -10.26 -5.10 1.35
N HIS A 80 -11.51 -4.95 1.79
CA HIS A 80 -12.62 -4.80 0.87
C HIS A 80 -12.57 -3.39 0.28
N GLU A 81 -12.93 -3.24 -0.99
CA GLU A 81 -12.80 -1.93 -1.65
C GLU A 81 -13.64 -0.85 -0.97
N SER A 82 -14.67 -1.23 -0.21
CA SER A 82 -15.48 -0.25 0.51
C SER A 82 -14.69 0.50 1.59
N PHE A 83 -13.54 -0.04 2.01
CA PHE A 83 -12.69 0.63 2.99
C PHE A 83 -11.65 1.53 2.33
N ILE A 84 -11.60 1.57 1.01
CA ILE A 84 -10.68 2.46 0.30
C ILE A 84 -11.38 3.79 0.10
N LEU A 85 -10.81 4.84 0.68
CA LEU A 85 -11.40 6.17 0.62
C LEU A 85 -11.15 6.83 -0.72
N LYS A 86 -9.94 6.70 -1.24
CA LYS A 86 -9.61 7.23 -2.56
C LYS A 86 -8.25 6.75 -3.01
N ARG A 87 -8.03 6.83 -4.32
CA ARG A 87 -6.71 6.65 -4.92
C ARG A 87 -6.02 8.01 -4.92
N VAL A 88 -4.79 8.07 -4.40
CA VAL A 88 -4.02 9.31 -4.39
C VAL A 88 -3.00 9.37 -5.49
N GLY A 89 -2.62 8.23 -6.06
CA GLY A 89 -1.66 8.18 -7.15
C GLY A 89 -1.34 6.76 -7.54
N THR A 90 -0.21 6.60 -8.22
CA THR A 90 0.25 5.31 -8.71
C THR A 90 1.77 5.28 -8.58
N LEU A 91 2.32 4.14 -8.21
CA LEU A 91 3.77 4.00 -8.09
C LEU A 91 4.45 4.14 -9.44
N GLY A 92 5.63 4.76 -9.44
CA GLY A 92 6.49 4.79 -10.61
C GLY A 92 7.17 3.44 -10.84
N VAL A 93 7.90 3.34 -11.95
CA VAL A 93 8.52 2.08 -12.36
C VAL A 93 9.52 1.56 -11.35
N ILE A 94 10.38 2.44 -10.83
CA ILE A 94 11.41 2.02 -9.87
C ILE A 94 10.77 1.43 -8.63
N ASP A 95 9.79 2.13 -8.07
CA ASP A 95 9.12 1.68 -6.85
C ASP A 95 8.28 0.43 -7.09
N THR A 96 7.65 0.32 -8.25
CA THR A 96 6.90 -0.88 -8.62
C THR A 96 7.81 -2.10 -8.65
N ASN A 97 8.98 -1.97 -9.28
CA ASN A 97 9.93 -3.08 -9.34
C ASN A 97 10.42 -3.47 -7.94
N GLN A 98 10.63 -2.49 -7.08
CA GLN A 98 11.09 -2.77 -5.72
C GLN A 98 10.01 -3.46 -4.90
N VAL A 99 8.76 -3.05 -5.04
CA VAL A 99 7.65 -3.74 -4.36
C VAL A 99 7.57 -5.19 -4.82
N ASN A 100 7.71 -5.42 -6.13
CA ASN A 100 7.68 -6.79 -6.65
C ASN A 100 8.80 -7.65 -6.06
N GLU A 101 10.00 -7.09 -5.94
CA GLU A 101 11.12 -7.81 -5.34
C GLU A 101 10.87 -8.11 -3.87
N SER A 102 10.31 -7.15 -3.15
CA SER A 102 10.00 -7.35 -1.73
C SER A 102 8.95 -8.46 -1.57
N LEU A 103 7.92 -8.45 -2.40
CA LEU A 103 6.89 -9.49 -2.34
C LEU A 103 7.47 -10.87 -2.66
N ARG A 104 8.36 -10.97 -3.64
CA ARG A 104 9.02 -12.24 -3.95
C ARG A 104 9.78 -12.76 -2.74
N SER A 105 10.52 -11.86 -2.10
CA SER A 105 11.32 -12.23 -0.94
C SER A 105 10.43 -12.65 0.22
N TRP A 106 9.44 -11.83 0.55
CA TRP A 106 8.56 -12.09 1.70
C TRP A 106 7.71 -13.33 1.52
N LEU A 107 7.25 -13.58 0.31
CA LEU A 107 6.35 -14.70 0.02
C LEU A 107 7.08 -15.92 -0.53
N VAL A 108 8.36 -15.81 -0.75
CA VAL A 108 9.22 -16.89 -1.25
C VAL A 108 8.70 -17.40 -2.60
N LEU A 109 8.49 -16.46 -3.52
CA LEU A 109 8.02 -16.79 -4.86
C LEU A 109 9.15 -16.99 -5.85
#